data_1e437c6da3c6d5c297910673e4d1e29d
#
_entry.id   1e437c6da3c6d5c297910673e4d1e29d
#
_cell.length_a   1.000
_cell.length_b   1.000
_cell.length_c   1.000
_cell.angle_alpha   90.00
_cell.angle_beta   90.00
_cell.angle_gamma   90.00
#
_symmetry.space_group_name_H-M   'P 1'
#
loop_
_entity.id
_entity.type
_entity.pdbx_description
1 polymer ?
#
loop_
_entity_poly.entity_id
_entity_poly.type
_entity_poly.pdbx_seq_one_letter_code
_entity_poly.pdbx_strand_id
1 'polypeptide(L)'
;MRGTVLYAPGDVRSEQREDPRIEKPTDAILRLAASCVCGSDLWSYRGINSVTEPRSMGHEYVGVVEEIGGEVRDIKVGDFVVGSFFSSDNTCEICQDGYQSRCVQGESATPGGAQAELLRVPQADGTLVPTPGIPDEDLIPSLLAASDVLGTGWYGAVAAKAGPGKSVAVVGDGAVGLLAILAAKQLGAERIIAMSR
;
A
#
# COMPACT_ATOMS: atom_id res chain seq x y z
N MET A 1 -4.77 7.97 19.38
CA MET A 1 -3.86 8.30 18.26
C MET A 1 -4.35 9.50 17.46
N ARG A 2 -3.48 10.19 16.74
CA ARG A 2 -3.91 11.16 15.72
C ARG A 2 -4.06 10.46 14.36
N GLY A 3 -5.02 10.93 13.57
CA GLY A 3 -5.24 10.42 12.21
C GLY A 3 -5.93 11.46 11.33
N THR A 4 -5.83 11.26 10.03
CA THR A 4 -6.39 12.15 9.01
C THR A 4 -7.78 11.69 8.60
N VAL A 5 -8.73 12.61 8.60
CA VAL A 5 -10.14 12.38 8.24
C VAL A 5 -10.58 13.37 7.17
N LEU A 6 -11.18 12.88 6.11
CA LEU A 6 -11.83 13.66 5.06
C LEU A 6 -13.32 13.80 5.39
N TYR A 7 -13.78 15.02 5.63
CA TYR A 7 -15.18 15.36 5.97
C TYR A 7 -16.02 15.71 4.75
N ALA A 8 -15.41 16.43 3.82
CA ALA A 8 -16.04 16.85 2.57
C ALA A 8 -14.95 17.19 1.54
N PRO A 9 -15.28 17.41 0.27
CA PRO A 9 -14.32 17.93 -0.69
C PRO A 9 -13.61 19.19 -0.18
N GLY A 10 -12.27 19.16 -0.15
CA GLY A 10 -11.43 20.23 0.38
C GLY A 10 -11.34 20.33 1.90
N ASP A 11 -12.06 19.53 2.67
CA ASP A 11 -12.04 19.55 4.14
C ASP A 11 -11.40 18.28 4.69
N VAL A 12 -10.08 18.34 4.91
CA VAL A 12 -9.27 17.28 5.54
C VAL A 12 -8.75 17.80 6.88
N ARG A 13 -8.91 17.00 7.91
CA ARG A 13 -8.54 17.37 9.29
C ARG A 13 -7.65 16.30 9.91
N SER A 14 -6.63 16.72 10.67
CA SER A 14 -5.89 15.85 11.59
C SER A 14 -6.52 15.97 12.96
N GLU A 15 -7.00 14.86 13.49
CA GLU A 15 -7.75 14.86 14.75
C GLU A 15 -7.41 13.67 15.63
N GLN A 16 -7.80 13.77 16.92
CA GLN A 16 -7.66 12.68 17.87
C GLN A 16 -8.72 11.61 17.58
N ARG A 17 -8.29 10.36 17.55
CA ARG A 17 -9.13 9.18 17.30
C ARG A 17 -8.83 8.10 18.33
N GLU A 18 -9.73 7.13 18.46
CA GLU A 18 -9.46 5.93 19.25
C GLU A 18 -8.29 5.14 18.64
N ASP A 19 -7.48 4.55 19.51
CA ASP A 19 -6.42 3.65 19.07
C ASP A 19 -7.04 2.36 18.50
N PRO A 20 -6.49 1.82 17.39
CA PRO A 20 -6.95 0.55 16.87
C PRO A 20 -6.63 -0.59 17.85
N ARG A 21 -7.38 -1.67 17.74
CA ARG A 21 -7.18 -2.90 18.53
C ARG A 21 -7.26 -4.13 17.63
N ILE A 22 -6.72 -5.24 18.09
CA ILE A 22 -6.92 -6.55 17.45
C ILE A 22 -8.42 -6.88 17.48
N GLU A 23 -9.02 -7.12 16.33
CA GLU A 23 -10.42 -7.51 16.17
C GLU A 23 -10.55 -8.99 15.77
N LYS A 24 -9.56 -9.49 15.01
CA LYS A 24 -9.48 -10.89 14.58
C LYS A 24 -8.13 -11.48 14.97
N PRO A 25 -8.03 -12.78 15.19
CA PRO A 25 -6.77 -13.41 15.57
C PRO A 25 -5.69 -13.35 14.48
N THR A 26 -6.03 -12.98 13.25
CA THR A 26 -5.12 -12.78 12.12
C THR A 26 -4.65 -11.34 11.91
N ASP A 27 -5.07 -10.40 12.78
CA ASP A 27 -4.73 -8.97 12.66
C ASP A 27 -3.35 -8.65 13.24
N ALA A 28 -2.78 -7.54 12.81
CA ALA A 28 -1.67 -6.86 13.47
C ALA A 28 -1.99 -5.38 13.71
N ILE A 29 -1.35 -4.79 14.74
CA ILE A 29 -1.33 -3.35 14.97
C ILE A 29 0.08 -2.86 14.65
N LEU A 30 0.16 -1.82 13.83
CA LEU A 30 1.41 -1.18 13.44
C LEU A 30 1.50 0.22 14.03
N ARG A 31 2.70 0.60 14.48
CA ARG A 31 3.11 2.00 14.60
C ARG A 31 3.69 2.43 13.27
N LEU A 32 3.05 3.38 12.62
CA LEU A 32 3.46 3.83 11.29
C LEU A 32 4.71 4.70 11.36
N ALA A 33 5.73 4.33 10.58
CA ALA A 33 6.95 5.11 10.39
C ALA A 33 6.77 6.16 9.29
N ALA A 34 6.04 5.81 8.24
CA ALA A 34 5.72 6.73 7.15
C ALA A 34 4.43 6.31 6.44
N SER A 35 3.75 7.30 5.88
CA SER A 35 2.64 7.16 4.94
C SER A 35 2.72 8.27 3.90
N CYS A 36 2.01 8.12 2.77
CA CYS A 36 1.98 9.17 1.76
C CYS A 36 0.58 9.45 1.24
N VAL A 37 0.49 10.48 0.40
CA VAL A 37 -0.74 10.86 -0.32
C VAL A 37 -0.66 10.29 -1.72
N CYS A 38 -1.55 9.36 -2.04
CA CYS A 38 -1.72 8.83 -3.37
C CYS A 38 -2.59 9.76 -4.25
N GLY A 39 -2.40 9.70 -5.55
CA GLY A 39 -3.27 10.39 -6.50
C GLY A 39 -4.75 10.01 -6.36
N SER A 40 -5.04 8.78 -5.93
CA SER A 40 -6.41 8.30 -5.69
C SER A 40 -7.09 8.98 -4.51
N ASP A 41 -6.36 9.42 -3.49
CA ASP A 41 -6.90 10.20 -2.36
C ASP A 41 -7.49 11.53 -2.83
N LEU A 42 -6.87 12.11 -3.87
CA LEU A 42 -7.27 13.40 -4.42
C LEU A 42 -8.62 13.37 -5.13
N TRP A 43 -9.10 12.21 -5.56
CA TRP A 43 -10.39 12.11 -6.25
C TRP A 43 -11.54 12.51 -5.32
N SER A 44 -11.51 12.03 -4.09
CA SER A 44 -12.49 12.42 -3.09
C SER A 44 -12.25 13.81 -2.52
N TYR A 45 -10.97 14.19 -2.32
CA TYR A 45 -10.60 15.55 -1.91
C TYR A 45 -11.09 16.61 -2.89
N ARG A 46 -11.06 16.32 -4.19
CA ARG A 46 -11.56 17.22 -5.26
C ARG A 46 -13.06 17.09 -5.55
N GLY A 47 -13.77 16.22 -4.85
CA GLY A 47 -15.19 15.99 -5.04
C GLY A 47 -15.57 15.23 -6.31
N ILE A 48 -14.61 14.57 -6.97
CA ILE A 48 -14.86 13.68 -8.11
C ILE A 48 -15.61 12.44 -7.61
N ASN A 49 -15.16 11.86 -6.51
CA ASN A 49 -15.90 10.85 -5.78
C ASN A 49 -16.69 11.55 -4.66
N SER A 50 -17.96 11.20 -4.51
CA SER A 50 -18.79 11.74 -3.44
C SER A 50 -18.30 11.32 -2.06
N VAL A 51 -18.34 12.25 -1.12
CA VAL A 51 -18.07 12.02 0.31
C VAL A 51 -19.37 12.25 1.05
N THR A 52 -20.03 11.17 1.44
CA THR A 52 -21.35 11.21 2.11
C THR A 52 -21.23 11.21 3.63
N GLU A 53 -20.10 10.75 4.15
CA GLU A 53 -19.79 10.70 5.57
C GLU A 53 -18.28 10.89 5.80
N PRO A 54 -17.85 11.36 6.98
CA PRO A 54 -16.44 11.46 7.32
C PRO A 54 -15.73 10.10 7.23
N ARG A 55 -14.56 10.06 6.59
CA ARG A 55 -13.80 8.84 6.43
C ARG A 55 -12.30 9.04 6.63
N SER A 56 -11.64 8.03 7.17
CA SER A 56 -10.20 7.99 7.32
C SER A 56 -9.50 7.95 5.96
N MET A 57 -8.28 8.46 5.90
CA MET A 57 -7.50 8.58 4.68
C MET A 57 -6.22 7.74 4.71
N GLY A 58 -5.71 7.47 3.51
CA GLY A 58 -4.43 6.81 3.29
C GLY A 58 -4.52 5.28 3.19
N HIS A 59 -3.67 4.74 2.32
CA HIS A 59 -3.58 3.30 2.04
C HIS A 59 -2.14 2.85 1.75
N GLU A 60 -1.17 3.76 1.72
CA GLU A 60 0.24 3.47 1.54
C GLU A 60 0.96 3.67 2.87
N TYR A 61 1.70 2.64 3.34
CA TYR A 61 2.28 2.67 4.67
C TYR A 61 3.45 1.71 4.85
N VAL A 62 4.34 2.11 5.74
CA VAL A 62 5.38 1.27 6.34
C VAL A 62 5.42 1.56 7.84
N GLY A 63 5.83 0.58 8.64
CA GLY A 63 5.87 0.77 10.08
C GLY A 63 6.43 -0.43 10.83
N VAL A 64 6.38 -0.34 12.15
CA VAL A 64 6.83 -1.39 13.07
C VAL A 64 5.61 -2.07 13.68
N VAL A 65 5.64 -3.38 13.74
CA VAL A 65 4.60 -4.20 14.37
C VAL A 65 4.65 -4.01 15.89
N GLU A 66 3.54 -3.56 16.50
CA GLU A 66 3.42 -3.41 17.95
C GLU A 66 2.65 -4.54 18.62
N GLU A 67 1.64 -5.07 17.94
CA GLU A 67 0.78 -6.14 18.46
C GLU A 67 0.38 -7.08 17.33
N ILE A 68 0.20 -8.37 17.63
CA ILE A 68 -0.29 -9.38 16.68
C ILE A 68 -1.39 -10.22 17.31
N GLY A 69 -2.32 -10.69 16.50
CA GLY A 69 -3.33 -11.66 16.90
C GLY A 69 -2.74 -13.06 17.07
N GLY A 70 -3.45 -13.92 17.80
CA GLY A 70 -2.96 -15.26 18.19
C GLY A 70 -2.77 -16.25 17.04
N GLU A 71 -3.26 -15.95 15.83
CA GLU A 71 -3.10 -16.80 14.64
C GLU A 71 -2.07 -16.27 13.64
N VAL A 72 -1.46 -15.11 13.88
CA VAL A 72 -0.34 -14.59 13.07
C VAL A 72 0.90 -15.46 13.29
N ARG A 73 1.58 -15.88 12.22
CA ARG A 73 2.68 -16.85 12.23
C ARG A 73 4.00 -16.29 11.72
N ASP A 74 3.94 -15.55 10.61
CA ASP A 74 5.12 -15.15 9.85
C ASP A 74 5.62 -13.75 10.26
N ILE A 75 4.75 -12.93 10.84
CA ILE A 75 5.03 -11.58 11.31
C ILE A 75 5.22 -11.57 12.82
N LYS A 76 6.18 -10.79 13.32
CA LYS A 76 6.52 -10.69 14.75
C LYS A 76 6.46 -9.25 15.24
N VAL A 77 6.16 -9.07 16.52
CA VAL A 77 6.31 -7.77 17.20
C VAL A 77 7.76 -7.29 17.10
N GLY A 78 7.93 -6.06 16.66
CA GLY A 78 9.22 -5.44 16.39
C GLY A 78 9.69 -5.52 14.93
N ASP A 79 9.05 -6.32 14.08
CA ASP A 79 9.37 -6.34 12.65
C ASP A 79 9.02 -4.99 12.01
N PHE A 80 9.92 -4.50 11.16
CA PHE A 80 9.60 -3.41 10.25
C PHE A 80 8.97 -4.00 8.98
N VAL A 81 7.81 -3.48 8.59
CA VAL A 81 7.02 -4.06 7.51
C VAL A 81 6.61 -3.02 6.46
N VAL A 82 6.48 -3.49 5.23
CA VAL A 82 5.79 -2.81 4.13
C VAL A 82 4.40 -3.43 4.00
N GLY A 83 3.37 -2.60 4.02
CA GLY A 83 2.00 -3.09 3.93
C GLY A 83 1.38 -2.86 2.55
N SER A 84 0.59 -3.80 2.11
CA SER A 84 -0.20 -3.71 0.87
C SER A 84 -1.47 -2.89 1.10
N PHE A 85 -1.97 -2.24 0.06
CA PHE A 85 -3.25 -1.52 0.10
C PHE A 85 -4.49 -2.43 -0.08
N PHE A 86 -4.29 -3.72 -0.27
CA PHE A 86 -5.34 -4.75 -0.18
C PHE A 86 -4.88 -5.89 0.73
N SER A 87 -5.83 -6.50 1.44
CA SER A 87 -5.55 -7.65 2.29
C SER A 87 -5.72 -8.97 1.54
N SER A 88 -4.97 -9.97 1.95
CA SER A 88 -5.09 -11.33 1.42
C SER A 88 -4.75 -12.37 2.48
N ASP A 89 -5.40 -13.52 2.40
CA ASP A 89 -5.14 -14.65 3.28
C ASP A 89 -3.98 -15.55 2.80
N ASN A 90 -3.50 -15.35 1.57
CA ASN A 90 -2.51 -16.18 0.86
C ASN A 90 -2.87 -17.67 0.75
N THR A 91 -4.11 -18.07 1.07
CA THR A 91 -4.51 -19.50 1.15
C THR A 91 -5.57 -19.88 0.13
N CYS A 92 -6.42 -18.96 -0.30
CA CYS A 92 -7.44 -19.26 -1.30
C CYS A 92 -6.84 -19.57 -2.68
N GLU A 93 -7.58 -20.26 -3.54
CA GLU A 93 -7.12 -20.66 -4.88
C GLU A 93 -6.59 -19.48 -5.69
N ILE A 94 -7.26 -18.33 -5.64
CA ILE A 94 -6.84 -17.12 -6.36
C ILE A 94 -5.50 -16.59 -5.83
N CYS A 95 -5.29 -16.60 -4.51
CA CYS A 95 -4.00 -16.24 -3.92
C CYS A 95 -2.89 -17.22 -4.33
N GLN A 96 -3.18 -18.52 -4.32
CA GLN A 96 -2.22 -19.55 -4.73
C GLN A 96 -1.83 -19.45 -6.21
N ASP A 97 -2.71 -18.92 -7.05
CA ASP A 97 -2.43 -18.59 -8.45
C ASP A 97 -1.66 -17.27 -8.64
N GLY A 98 -1.32 -16.56 -7.54
CA GLY A 98 -0.53 -15.32 -7.58
C GLY A 98 -1.35 -14.03 -7.75
N TYR A 99 -2.66 -14.07 -7.48
CA TYR A 99 -3.55 -12.92 -7.61
C TYR A 99 -4.08 -12.44 -6.25
N GLN A 100 -3.22 -12.16 -5.29
CA GLN A 100 -3.57 -11.73 -3.93
C GLN A 100 -4.52 -10.54 -3.89
N SER A 101 -4.41 -9.61 -4.85
CA SER A 101 -5.32 -8.46 -4.97
C SER A 101 -6.78 -8.84 -5.26
N ARG A 102 -7.04 -10.12 -5.55
CA ARG A 102 -8.37 -10.69 -5.82
C ARG A 102 -8.75 -11.77 -4.80
N CYS A 103 -8.09 -11.76 -3.64
CA CYS A 103 -8.40 -12.69 -2.56
C CYS A 103 -9.90 -12.69 -2.24
N VAL A 104 -10.51 -13.89 -2.21
CA VAL A 104 -11.95 -14.01 -1.92
C VAL A 104 -12.27 -13.75 -0.45
N GLN A 105 -11.26 -13.79 0.42
CA GLN A 105 -11.36 -13.44 1.84
C GLN A 105 -10.84 -12.02 2.12
N GLY A 106 -10.47 -11.27 1.05
CA GLY A 106 -9.92 -9.93 1.18
C GLY A 106 -10.92 -8.95 1.79
N GLU A 107 -10.41 -8.07 2.64
CA GLU A 107 -11.14 -6.96 3.24
C GLU A 107 -10.34 -5.65 3.06
N SER A 108 -10.80 -4.52 3.60
CA SER A 108 -9.99 -3.29 3.57
C SER A 108 -8.67 -3.51 4.30
N ALA A 109 -7.55 -3.33 3.63
CA ALA A 109 -6.23 -3.47 4.26
C ALA A 109 -5.91 -2.34 5.25
N THR A 110 -6.61 -1.21 5.14
CA THR A 110 -6.41 -0.03 5.99
C THR A 110 -7.73 0.47 6.57
N PRO A 111 -8.43 -0.34 7.40
CA PRO A 111 -9.77 -0.01 7.87
C PRO A 111 -9.84 1.28 8.71
N GLY A 112 -8.74 1.72 9.27
CA GLY A 112 -8.62 2.98 10.00
C GLY A 112 -7.96 4.11 9.22
N GLY A 113 -7.55 3.88 7.96
CA GLY A 113 -6.75 4.80 7.16
C GLY A 113 -5.27 4.84 7.59
N ALA A 114 -4.37 4.79 6.62
CA ALA A 114 -2.92 4.74 6.88
C ALA A 114 -2.29 6.11 7.16
N GLN A 115 -3.01 7.22 6.99
CA GLN A 115 -2.53 8.54 7.41
C GLN A 115 -2.84 8.77 8.90
N ALA A 116 -2.23 7.96 9.76
CA ALA A 116 -2.43 7.92 11.20
C ALA A 116 -1.15 7.51 11.93
N GLU A 117 -1.12 7.58 13.26
CA GLU A 117 0.01 7.13 14.09
C GLU A 117 0.02 5.59 14.24
N LEU A 118 -1.16 4.99 14.31
CA LEU A 118 -1.35 3.55 14.44
C LEU A 118 -2.32 3.04 13.37
N LEU A 119 -2.15 1.78 12.97
CA LEU A 119 -3.01 1.12 11.98
C LEU A 119 -3.26 -0.34 12.37
N ARG A 120 -4.53 -0.78 12.35
CA ARG A 120 -4.88 -2.19 12.32
C ARG A 120 -4.78 -2.71 10.89
N VAL A 121 -4.06 -3.81 10.72
CA VAL A 121 -3.93 -4.49 9.42
C VAL A 121 -4.52 -5.89 9.54
N PRO A 122 -5.59 -6.19 8.80
CA PRO A 122 -6.18 -7.53 8.78
C PRO A 122 -5.33 -8.50 7.97
N GLN A 123 -5.44 -9.80 8.30
CA GLN A 123 -4.74 -10.88 7.59
C GLN A 123 -3.23 -10.60 7.47
N ALA A 124 -2.59 -10.32 8.60
CA ALA A 124 -1.22 -9.77 8.67
C ALA A 124 -0.20 -10.58 7.85
N ASP A 125 -0.20 -11.91 7.96
CA ASP A 125 0.74 -12.78 7.24
C ASP A 125 0.61 -12.72 5.71
N GLY A 126 -0.58 -12.38 5.20
CA GLY A 126 -0.82 -12.24 3.76
C GLY A 126 -0.76 -10.80 3.25
N THR A 127 -0.77 -9.81 4.16
CA THR A 127 -0.87 -8.40 3.81
C THR A 127 0.45 -7.65 4.02
N LEU A 128 1.28 -8.11 4.97
CA LEU A 128 2.52 -7.46 5.39
C LEU A 128 3.75 -8.22 4.88
N VAL A 129 4.77 -7.47 4.47
CA VAL A 129 6.06 -8.02 4.07
C VAL A 129 7.14 -7.48 5.02
N PRO A 130 7.75 -8.34 5.87
CA PRO A 130 8.81 -7.90 6.76
C PRO A 130 10.11 -7.63 6.01
N THR A 131 10.83 -6.61 6.43
CA THR A 131 12.20 -6.36 5.98
C THR A 131 13.19 -7.24 6.78
N PRO A 132 14.42 -7.47 6.28
CA PRO A 132 15.43 -8.27 6.99
C PRO A 132 15.90 -7.69 8.34
N GLY A 133 15.35 -6.59 8.77
CA GLY A 133 15.62 -5.85 10.00
C GLY A 133 15.09 -4.44 9.93
N ILE A 134 15.37 -3.61 10.92
CA ILE A 134 15.00 -2.18 10.87
C ILE A 134 15.83 -1.51 9.78
N PRO A 135 15.21 -0.89 8.76
CA PRO A 135 15.93 -0.25 7.67
C PRO A 135 16.58 1.07 8.13
N ASP A 136 17.60 1.51 7.40
CA ASP A 136 18.11 2.85 7.53
C ASP A 136 17.05 3.88 7.15
N GLU A 137 17.04 5.04 7.79
CA GLU A 137 15.99 6.08 7.60
C GLU A 137 15.87 6.56 6.15
N ASP A 138 16.97 6.63 5.42
CA ASP A 138 17.01 7.05 4.02
C ASP A 138 16.39 6.02 3.05
N LEU A 139 16.22 4.76 3.49
CA LEU A 139 15.55 3.71 2.72
C LEU A 139 14.01 3.75 2.90
N ILE A 140 13.50 4.34 3.97
CA ILE A 140 12.06 4.35 4.30
C ILE A 140 11.20 4.90 3.14
N PRO A 141 11.56 6.01 2.46
CA PRO A 141 10.77 6.51 1.32
C PRO A 141 10.68 5.52 0.16
N SER A 142 11.76 4.75 -0.11
CA SER A 142 11.77 3.73 -1.15
C SER A 142 10.91 2.53 -0.77
N LEU A 143 10.94 2.10 0.48
CA LEU A 143 10.07 1.05 1.01
C LEU A 143 8.60 1.47 1.00
N LEU A 144 8.32 2.74 1.33
CA LEU A 144 6.97 3.28 1.25
C LEU A 144 6.43 3.24 -0.20
N ALA A 145 7.24 3.56 -1.20
CA ALA A 145 6.84 3.43 -2.60
C ALA A 145 6.53 1.98 -3.01
N ALA A 146 7.09 0.99 -2.32
CA ALA A 146 6.80 -0.42 -2.56
C ALA A 146 5.42 -0.85 -2.02
N SER A 147 4.78 -0.07 -1.14
CA SER A 147 3.46 -0.40 -0.58
C SER A 147 2.31 -0.36 -1.60
N ASP A 148 2.45 0.44 -2.67
CA ASP A 148 1.45 0.57 -3.74
C ASP A 148 2.11 0.82 -5.11
N VAL A 149 2.69 2.03 -5.28
CA VAL A 149 2.99 2.58 -6.62
C VAL A 149 4.04 1.77 -7.40
N LEU A 150 5.00 1.15 -6.72
CA LEU A 150 5.96 0.24 -7.35
C LEU A 150 5.26 -1.02 -7.87
N GLY A 151 4.44 -1.68 -7.05
CA GLY A 151 3.69 -2.87 -7.44
C GLY A 151 2.74 -2.58 -8.60
N THR A 152 2.07 -1.43 -8.56
CA THR A 152 1.18 -0.97 -9.63
C THR A 152 1.94 -0.73 -10.94
N GLY A 153 3.08 -0.05 -10.90
CA GLY A 153 3.95 0.18 -12.06
C GLY A 153 4.54 -1.11 -12.62
N TRP A 154 4.96 -2.01 -11.73
CA TRP A 154 5.50 -3.33 -12.08
C TRP A 154 4.46 -4.19 -12.79
N TYR A 155 3.25 -4.28 -12.23
CA TYR A 155 2.15 -5.00 -12.86
C TYR A 155 1.82 -4.44 -14.25
N GLY A 156 1.80 -3.12 -14.42
CA GLY A 156 1.61 -2.48 -15.72
C GLY A 156 2.66 -2.92 -16.75
N ALA A 157 3.94 -2.95 -16.35
CA ALA A 157 5.02 -3.38 -17.23
C ALA A 157 4.93 -4.88 -17.60
N VAL A 158 4.57 -5.74 -16.62
CA VAL A 158 4.35 -7.18 -16.87
C VAL A 158 3.15 -7.40 -17.78
N ALA A 159 2.02 -6.73 -17.54
CA ALA A 159 0.82 -6.83 -18.36
C ALA A 159 1.06 -6.35 -19.81
N ALA A 160 1.90 -5.34 -19.98
CA ALA A 160 2.36 -4.87 -21.30
C ALA A 160 3.40 -5.80 -21.96
N LYS A 161 3.81 -6.87 -21.27
CA LYS A 161 4.86 -7.80 -21.73
C LYS A 161 6.19 -7.09 -22.04
N ALA A 162 6.55 -6.11 -21.20
CA ALA A 162 7.85 -5.46 -21.25
C ALA A 162 8.97 -6.51 -21.10
N GLY A 163 10.04 -6.40 -21.88
CA GLY A 163 11.13 -7.37 -21.84
C GLY A 163 12.11 -7.21 -23.00
N PRO A 164 13.08 -8.14 -23.11
CA PRO A 164 14.07 -8.13 -24.19
C PRO A 164 13.42 -8.04 -25.58
N GLY A 165 13.99 -7.27 -26.46
CA GLY A 165 13.49 -7.04 -27.84
C GLY A 165 12.26 -6.11 -27.90
N LYS A 166 11.82 -5.51 -26.80
CA LYS A 166 10.61 -4.67 -26.74
C LYS A 166 10.93 -3.20 -26.62
N SER A 167 10.12 -2.38 -27.30
CA SER A 167 10.01 -0.96 -27.06
C SER A 167 8.74 -0.70 -26.25
N VAL A 168 8.85 0.09 -25.18
CA VAL A 168 7.76 0.39 -24.24
C VAL A 168 7.53 1.90 -24.22
N ALA A 169 6.28 2.32 -24.34
CA ALA A 169 5.88 3.70 -24.11
C ALA A 169 5.11 3.79 -22.79
N VAL A 170 5.57 4.68 -21.91
CA VAL A 170 4.90 4.98 -20.63
C VAL A 170 4.31 6.38 -20.72
N VAL A 171 2.99 6.48 -20.60
CA VAL A 171 2.25 7.76 -20.64
C VAL A 171 1.92 8.17 -19.23
N GLY A 172 2.52 9.26 -18.78
CA GLY A 172 2.43 9.82 -17.42
C GLY A 172 3.77 9.70 -16.68
N ASP A 173 4.13 10.78 -16.01
CA ASP A 173 5.38 10.98 -15.27
C ASP A 173 5.16 11.16 -13.75
N GLY A 174 4.00 10.72 -13.27
CA GLY A 174 3.73 10.57 -11.84
C GLY A 174 4.41 9.34 -11.24
N ALA A 175 4.21 9.10 -9.94
CA ALA A 175 4.87 8.02 -9.19
C ALA A 175 4.73 6.65 -9.88
N VAL A 176 3.52 6.26 -10.28
CA VAL A 176 3.27 4.99 -11.00
C VAL A 176 4.00 4.95 -12.33
N GLY A 177 3.98 6.04 -13.12
CA GLY A 177 4.65 6.09 -14.42
C GLY A 177 6.17 5.96 -14.29
N LEU A 178 6.79 6.68 -13.34
CA LEU A 178 8.23 6.59 -13.08
C LEU A 178 8.63 5.17 -12.63
N LEU A 179 7.82 4.53 -11.78
CA LEU A 179 8.09 3.16 -11.34
C LEU A 179 7.76 2.10 -12.41
N ALA A 180 6.83 2.38 -13.34
CA ALA A 180 6.63 1.55 -14.53
C ALA A 180 7.84 1.62 -15.50
N ILE A 181 8.50 2.79 -15.61
CA ILE A 181 9.75 2.95 -16.36
C ILE A 181 10.86 2.10 -15.69
N LEU A 182 10.98 2.17 -14.37
CA LEU A 182 11.93 1.35 -13.62
C LEU A 182 11.66 -0.14 -13.84
N ALA A 183 10.40 -0.57 -13.71
CA ALA A 183 9.98 -1.94 -13.92
C ALA A 183 10.28 -2.42 -15.35
N ALA A 184 9.92 -1.64 -16.36
CA ALA A 184 10.20 -1.98 -17.76
C ALA A 184 11.71 -2.13 -18.02
N LYS A 185 12.54 -1.28 -17.41
CA LYS A 185 14.00 -1.38 -17.47
C LYS A 185 14.50 -2.67 -16.82
N GLN A 186 14.02 -3.00 -15.63
CA GLN A 186 14.41 -4.22 -14.91
C GLN A 186 13.96 -5.48 -15.63
N LEU A 187 12.83 -5.45 -16.33
CA LEU A 187 12.34 -6.54 -17.15
C LEU A 187 13.08 -6.66 -18.49
N GLY A 188 14.02 -5.76 -18.78
CA GLY A 188 14.92 -5.85 -19.93
C GLY A 188 14.39 -5.20 -21.21
N ALA A 189 13.46 -4.26 -21.13
CA ALA A 189 13.02 -3.51 -22.31
C ALA A 189 14.21 -2.74 -22.95
N GLU A 190 14.36 -2.84 -24.28
CA GLU A 190 15.49 -2.25 -25.00
C GLU A 190 15.34 -0.73 -25.20
N ARG A 191 14.11 -0.29 -25.40
CA ARG A 191 13.79 1.14 -25.55
C ARG A 191 12.61 1.50 -24.65
N ILE A 192 12.75 2.57 -23.90
CA ILE A 192 11.66 3.10 -23.08
C ILE A 192 11.46 4.57 -23.46
N ILE A 193 10.22 4.92 -23.80
CA ILE A 193 9.80 6.27 -24.15
C ILE A 193 8.89 6.74 -23.02
N ALA A 194 9.32 7.74 -22.26
CA ALA A 194 8.51 8.39 -21.24
C ALA A 194 7.82 9.62 -21.84
N MET A 195 6.53 9.73 -21.64
CA MET A 195 5.71 10.83 -22.13
C MET A 195 5.07 11.56 -20.94
N SER A 196 5.35 12.84 -20.81
CA SER A 196 4.72 13.74 -19.85
C SER A 196 3.86 14.81 -20.53
N ARG A 197 3.11 15.54 -19.74
CA ARG A 197 2.33 16.71 -20.23
C ARG A 197 3.20 17.96 -20.26
#